data_a18ae88f20ed5181b2fef6b9264b0988
#
_entry.id   a18ae88f20ed5181b2fef6b9264b0988
#
_cell.length_a   1.000
_cell.length_b   1.000
_cell.length_c   1.000
_cell.angle_alpha   90.00
_cell.angle_beta   90.00
_cell.angle_gamma   90.00
#
_symmetry.space_group_name_H-M   'P 1'
#
loop_
_entity.id
_entity.type
_entity.pdbx_description
1 polymer ?
#
loop_
_entity_poly.entity_id
_entity_poly.type
_entity_poly.pdbx_seq_one_letter_code
_entity_poly.pdbx_strand_id
1 'polypeptide(L)'
;MPTFETTTRFTTDLDRLTPAQRHRFRRAVLKAFVPDLRTGRRFHPGLRIKGVRSAPGVYELTWAPDGRATWCYGRARTAGDRHIVWRRIGTHNIFTRP
;
A
#
# COMPACT_ATOMS: atom_id res chain seq x y z
N MET A 1 5.42 15.15 -6.00
CA MET A 1 4.52 13.99 -6.22
C MET A 1 5.20 12.70 -5.78
N PRO A 2 4.57 11.91 -4.93
CA PRO A 2 5.10 10.58 -4.63
C PRO A 2 5.22 9.74 -5.90
N THR A 3 6.21 8.84 -5.92
CA THR A 3 6.38 7.89 -7.02
C THR A 3 6.11 6.48 -6.49
N PHE A 4 5.77 5.58 -7.40
CA PHE A 4 5.34 4.23 -7.04
C PHE A 4 5.97 3.20 -7.94
N GLU A 5 6.21 2.01 -7.38
CA GLU A 5 6.55 0.82 -8.15
C GLU A 5 5.89 -0.39 -7.49
N THR A 6 5.83 -1.48 -8.23
CA THR A 6 5.23 -2.73 -7.73
C THR A 6 6.23 -3.87 -7.86
N THR A 7 6.17 -4.80 -6.90
CA THR A 7 6.90 -6.07 -7.04
C THR A 7 6.13 -7.01 -7.96
N THR A 8 6.81 -8.02 -8.47
CA THR A 8 6.17 -9.07 -9.26
C THR A 8 5.07 -9.77 -8.46
N ARG A 9 5.28 -9.98 -7.17
CA ARG A 9 4.28 -10.60 -6.31
C ARG A 9 3.03 -9.75 -6.17
N PHE A 10 3.21 -8.43 -6.03
CA PHE A 10 2.09 -7.51 -5.96
C PHE A 10 1.25 -7.58 -7.25
N THR A 11 1.90 -7.56 -8.40
CA THR A 11 1.21 -7.63 -9.69
C THR A 11 0.43 -8.94 -9.82
N THR A 12 1.04 -10.05 -9.41
CA THR A 12 0.37 -11.35 -9.42
C THR A 12 -0.84 -11.36 -8.48
N ASP A 13 -0.67 -10.80 -7.28
CA ASP A 13 -1.78 -10.67 -6.33
C ASP A 13 -2.91 -9.83 -6.90
N LEU A 14 -2.57 -8.72 -7.54
CA LEU A 14 -3.54 -7.79 -8.11
C LEU A 14 -4.39 -8.47 -9.19
N ASP A 15 -3.77 -9.32 -10.00
CA ASP A 15 -4.48 -10.07 -11.04
C ASP A 15 -5.51 -11.04 -10.48
N ARG A 16 -5.34 -11.47 -9.23
CA ARG A 16 -6.28 -12.38 -8.55
C ARG A 16 -7.48 -11.66 -7.95
N LEU A 17 -7.42 -10.34 -7.85
CA LEU A 17 -8.53 -9.56 -7.32
C LEU A 17 -9.61 -9.40 -8.38
N THR A 18 -10.87 -9.30 -7.94
CA THR A 18 -11.96 -8.94 -8.84
C THR A 18 -11.81 -7.49 -9.29
N PRO A 19 -12.44 -7.09 -10.41
CA PRO A 19 -12.45 -5.68 -10.80
C PRO A 19 -12.97 -4.75 -9.72
N ALA A 20 -13.99 -5.17 -8.96
CA ALA A 20 -14.55 -4.37 -7.87
C ALA A 20 -13.54 -4.18 -6.74
N GLN A 21 -12.77 -5.22 -6.41
CA GLN A 21 -11.73 -5.14 -5.39
C GLN A 21 -10.61 -4.21 -5.82
N ARG A 22 -10.15 -4.33 -7.07
CA ARG A 22 -9.11 -3.44 -7.61
C ARG A 22 -9.57 -1.98 -7.60
N HIS A 23 -10.81 -1.74 -7.95
CA HIS A 23 -11.38 -0.39 -7.92
C HIS A 23 -11.41 0.18 -6.49
N ARG A 24 -11.79 -0.64 -5.53
CA ARG A 24 -11.85 -0.24 -4.13
C ARG A 24 -10.47 0.11 -3.58
N PHE A 25 -9.46 -0.70 -3.88
CA PHE A 25 -8.07 -0.41 -3.52
C PHE A 25 -7.61 0.91 -4.14
N ARG A 26 -7.86 1.07 -5.43
CA ARG A 26 -7.47 2.28 -6.15
C ARG A 26 -8.08 3.53 -5.53
N ARG A 27 -9.34 3.46 -5.12
CA ARG A 27 -10.00 4.60 -4.47
C ARG A 27 -9.35 4.92 -3.13
N ALA A 28 -9.04 3.92 -2.32
CA ALA A 28 -8.37 4.13 -1.03
C ALA A 28 -7.01 4.82 -1.23
N VAL A 29 -6.25 4.38 -2.22
CA VAL A 29 -4.94 4.96 -2.53
C VAL A 29 -5.09 6.39 -3.04
N LEU A 30 -5.92 6.62 -4.05
CA LEU A 30 -6.02 7.93 -4.70
C LEU A 30 -6.69 8.98 -3.83
N LYS A 31 -7.67 8.59 -3.00
CA LYS A 31 -8.45 9.56 -2.20
C LYS A 31 -7.92 9.80 -0.81
N ALA A 32 -7.12 8.89 -0.27
CA ALA A 32 -6.62 9.01 1.10
C ALA A 32 -5.10 8.88 1.19
N PHE A 33 -4.54 7.78 0.72
CA PHE A 33 -3.12 7.49 0.91
C PHE A 33 -2.21 8.50 0.20
N VAL A 34 -2.46 8.76 -1.08
CA VAL A 34 -1.65 9.68 -1.87
C VAL A 34 -1.74 11.13 -1.34
N PRO A 35 -2.94 11.67 -1.04
CA PRO A 35 -3.03 13.00 -0.46
C PRO A 35 -2.26 13.13 0.85
N ASP A 36 -2.32 12.12 1.72
CA ASP A 36 -1.61 12.15 3.00
C ASP A 36 -0.09 12.11 2.81
N LEU A 37 0.39 11.31 1.86
CA LEU A 37 1.81 11.29 1.50
C LEU A 37 2.30 12.64 0.98
N ARG A 38 1.50 13.28 0.13
CA ARG A 38 1.87 14.57 -0.49
C ARG A 38 1.96 15.70 0.52
N THR A 39 1.04 15.71 1.48
CA THR A 39 0.94 16.82 2.45
C THR A 39 1.79 16.59 3.69
N GLY A 40 2.35 15.40 3.86
CA GLY A 40 3.08 15.03 5.07
C GLY A 40 2.19 14.91 6.29
N ARG A 41 0.87 14.85 6.10
CA ARG A 41 -0.09 14.68 7.19
C ARG A 41 -0.07 13.27 7.72
N ARG A 42 -0.65 13.08 8.90
CA ARG A 42 -0.95 11.75 9.41
C ARG A 42 -1.89 11.06 8.44
N PHE A 43 -1.64 9.75 8.24
CA PHE A 43 -2.54 8.96 7.43
C PHE A 43 -3.94 8.90 8.03
N HIS A 44 -4.96 8.87 7.16
CA HIS A 44 -6.34 8.73 7.61
C HIS A 44 -6.50 7.50 8.50
N PRO A 45 -7.18 7.63 9.66
CA PRO A 45 -7.36 6.48 10.56
C PRO A 45 -8.02 5.26 9.90
N GLY A 46 -8.90 5.50 8.92
CA GLY A 46 -9.57 4.42 8.19
C GLY A 46 -8.65 3.53 7.40
N LEU A 47 -7.46 4.01 7.01
CA LEU A 47 -6.46 3.20 6.33
C LEU A 47 -5.75 2.24 7.28
N ARG A 48 -5.79 2.50 8.57
CA ARG A 48 -5.16 1.68 9.61
C ARG A 48 -3.71 1.34 9.29
N ILE A 49 -2.93 2.34 8.87
CA ILE A 49 -1.53 2.14 8.53
C ILE A 49 -0.71 1.86 9.77
N LYS A 50 0.06 0.80 9.72
CA LYS A 50 0.98 0.42 10.80
C LYS A 50 2.10 -0.45 10.25
N GLY A 51 3.19 -0.59 11.00
CA GLY A 51 4.28 -1.49 10.63
C GLY A 51 3.86 -2.95 10.76
N VAL A 52 4.35 -3.77 9.84
CA VAL A 52 4.17 -5.23 9.90
C VAL A 52 5.18 -5.79 10.91
N ARG A 53 4.69 -6.45 11.95
CA ARG A 53 5.51 -6.93 13.05
C ARG A 53 6.65 -7.85 12.62
N SER A 54 6.34 -8.77 11.70
CA SER A 54 7.30 -9.79 11.24
C SER A 54 8.25 -9.28 10.17
N ALA A 55 8.08 -8.06 9.69
CA ALA A 55 8.86 -7.52 8.59
C ALA A 55 9.20 -6.04 8.85
N PRO A 56 10.27 -5.76 9.61
CA PRO A 56 10.68 -4.38 9.86
C PRO A 56 10.86 -3.58 8.57
N GLY A 57 10.36 -2.35 8.55
CA GLY A 57 10.40 -1.49 7.38
C GLY A 57 9.26 -1.71 6.39
N VAL A 58 8.43 -2.70 6.62
CA VAL A 58 7.23 -2.96 5.82
C VAL A 58 6.02 -2.47 6.58
N TYR A 59 5.10 -1.80 5.88
CA TYR A 59 3.88 -1.25 6.43
C TYR A 59 2.67 -1.92 5.81
N GLU A 60 1.55 -1.89 6.52
CA GLU A 60 0.28 -2.39 6.01
C GLU A 60 -0.75 -1.28 5.91
N LEU A 61 -1.68 -1.46 5.02
CA LEU A 61 -2.80 -0.56 4.78
C LEU A 61 -4.06 -1.41 4.60
N THR A 62 -5.17 -0.96 5.20
CA THR A 62 -6.48 -1.59 5.05
C THR A 62 -7.26 -0.85 3.99
N TRP A 63 -7.68 -1.55 2.93
CA TRP A 63 -8.47 -0.94 1.85
C TRP A 63 -9.90 -1.48 1.76
N ALA A 64 -10.21 -2.51 2.55
CA ALA A 64 -11.54 -3.12 2.67
C ALA A 64 -11.60 -3.86 4.02
N PRO A 65 -12.77 -4.29 4.49
CA PRO A 65 -12.88 -4.98 5.78
C PRO A 65 -11.89 -6.14 5.93
N ASP A 66 -11.69 -6.92 4.86
CA ASP A 66 -10.71 -8.01 4.85
C ASP A 66 -9.59 -7.74 3.83
N GLY A 67 -9.51 -6.54 3.29
CA GLY A 67 -8.51 -6.17 2.30
C GLY A 67 -7.30 -5.51 2.92
N ARG A 68 -6.12 -6.05 2.58
CA ARG A 68 -4.83 -5.54 3.08
C ARG A 68 -3.86 -5.37 1.92
N ALA A 69 -2.96 -4.42 2.06
CA ALA A 69 -1.83 -4.27 1.16
C ALA A 69 -0.60 -3.95 1.99
N THR A 70 0.57 -4.40 1.53
CA THR A 70 1.83 -4.09 2.18
C THR A 70 2.71 -3.28 1.26
N TRP A 71 3.53 -2.43 1.84
CA TRP A 71 4.40 -1.53 1.11
C TRP A 71 5.60 -1.14 1.96
N CYS A 72 6.64 -0.65 1.31
CA CYS A 72 7.79 -0.08 2.00
C CYS A 72 8.21 1.18 1.26
N TYR A 73 8.99 2.02 1.94
CA TYR A 73 9.63 3.14 1.27
C TYR A 73 10.81 2.63 0.46
N GLY A 74 10.92 3.11 -0.77
CA GLY A 74 12.06 2.88 -1.61
C GLY A 74 12.95 4.11 -1.68
N ARG A 75 14.03 4.00 -2.46
CA ARG A 75 14.94 5.11 -2.70
C ARG A 75 14.24 6.21 -3.48
N ALA A 76 14.31 7.44 -3.00
CA ALA A 76 13.69 8.57 -3.67
C ALA A 76 14.20 8.70 -5.11
N ARG A 77 13.28 8.84 -6.05
CA ARG A 77 13.58 9.05 -7.47
C ARG A 77 13.78 10.52 -7.79
N THR A 78 13.09 11.37 -7.05
CA THR A 78 13.16 12.82 -7.17
C THR A 78 13.38 13.38 -5.78
N ALA A 79 14.31 14.33 -5.63
CA ALA A 79 14.60 14.93 -4.33
C ALA A 79 13.33 15.50 -3.71
N GLY A 80 13.08 15.19 -2.44
CA GLY A 80 11.93 15.66 -1.69
C GLY A 80 10.66 14.83 -1.87
N ASP A 81 10.62 13.92 -2.83
CA ASP A 81 9.46 13.06 -3.07
C ASP A 81 9.66 11.67 -2.49
N ARG A 82 8.62 11.14 -1.90
CA ARG A 82 8.65 9.77 -1.37
C ARG A 82 8.45 8.77 -2.50
N HIS A 83 9.13 7.65 -2.39
CA HIS A 83 8.98 6.52 -3.30
C HIS A 83 8.40 5.34 -2.55
N ILE A 84 7.30 4.79 -3.07
CA ILE A 84 6.55 3.69 -2.45
C ILE A 84 6.72 2.44 -3.29
N VAL A 85 7.08 1.34 -2.63
CA VAL A 85 7.17 0.02 -3.27
C VAL A 85 6.04 -0.83 -2.74
N TRP A 86 5.04 -1.11 -3.58
CA TRP A 86 3.94 -2.01 -3.24
C TRP A 86 4.43 -3.45 -3.28
N ARG A 87 4.26 -4.17 -2.17
CA ARG A 87 4.81 -5.52 -2.01
C ARG A 87 3.79 -6.62 -2.19
N ARG A 88 2.64 -6.53 -1.51
CA ARG A 88 1.58 -7.52 -1.57
C ARG A 88 0.22 -6.85 -1.49
N ILE A 89 -0.80 -7.52 -2.03
CA ILE A 89 -2.20 -7.11 -1.87
C ILE A 89 -3.08 -8.36 -1.81
N GLY A 90 -4.08 -8.33 -0.92
CA GLY A 90 -4.99 -9.45 -0.75
C GLY A 90 -5.73 -9.37 0.57
N THR A 91 -5.94 -10.52 1.19
CA THR A 91 -6.52 -10.63 2.52
C THR A 91 -5.41 -10.75 3.57
N HIS A 92 -5.78 -11.06 4.82
CA HIS A 92 -4.80 -11.32 5.88
C HIS A 92 -3.77 -12.41 5.53
N ASN A 93 -4.07 -13.27 4.56
CA ASN A 93 -3.15 -14.32 4.14
C ASN A 93 -1.81 -13.79 3.64
N ILE A 94 -1.75 -12.54 3.19
CA ILE A 94 -0.48 -11.95 2.73
C ILE A 94 0.54 -11.78 3.85
N PHE A 95 0.11 -11.79 5.12
CA PHE A 95 1.02 -11.56 6.25
C PHE A 95 1.91 -12.74 6.57
N THR A 96 1.69 -13.89 5.97
CA THR A 96 2.64 -15.00 6.05
C THR A 96 3.94 -14.66 5.33
N ARG A 97 3.84 -13.85 4.27
CA ARG A 97 4.99 -13.33 3.50
C ARG A 97 4.70 -11.90 3.03
N PRO A 98 4.72 -10.96 3.93
CA PRO A 98 4.38 -9.59 3.56
C PRO A 98 5.44 -8.93 2.67
#